data_118a1d03cb2cfe96d094219f67868ac0
#
_entry.id   118a1d03cb2cfe96d094219f67868ac0
#
_cell.length_a   1.000
_cell.length_b   1.000
_cell.length_c   1.000
_cell.angle_alpha   90.00
_cell.angle_beta   90.00
_cell.angle_gamma   90.00
#
_symmetry.space_group_name_H-M   'P 1'
#
loop_
_entity.id
_entity.type
_entity.pdbx_description
1 polymer ?
#
loop_
_entity_poly.entity_id
_entity_poly.type
_entity_poly.pdbx_seq_one_letter_code
_entity_poly.pdbx_strand_id
1 'polypeptide(L)'
;MMLLGPLSKVLTLFTSARLSLTHSTIDKTNALAVNFEREGAVLLQNKENTLPISQLGRINVFGWASTNPIYGGTGSGALSDAYSTTSILDSLKSAGFTTNKDLEKFYADYSTTRGEISVTKADWTLLEPPATNYSQQLIDGAQ
;
A
#
# COMPACT_ATOMS: atom_id res chain seq x y z
N MET A 1 12.01 -57.66 9.60
CA MET A 1 11.06 -56.67 10.14
C MET A 1 11.90 -55.61 10.83
N MET A 2 12.20 -54.52 10.12
CA MET A 2 13.19 -53.52 10.55
C MET A 2 12.43 -52.33 11.19
N LEU A 3 12.70 -52.09 12.45
CA LEU A 3 12.10 -51.00 13.22
C LEU A 3 12.63 -49.63 12.76
N LEU A 4 11.83 -48.95 11.96
CA LEU A 4 12.03 -47.50 11.63
C LEU A 4 11.23 -46.64 12.62
N GLY A 5 11.64 -46.60 13.89
CA GLY A 5 10.82 -46.00 14.93
C GLY A 5 11.14 -44.57 15.39
N PRO A 6 12.38 -44.04 15.40
CA PRO A 6 12.60 -42.72 16.00
C PRO A 6 12.83 -41.58 14.98
N LEU A 7 13.33 -41.88 13.79
CA LEU A 7 13.68 -40.81 12.82
C LEU A 7 12.47 -40.10 12.17
N SER A 8 11.33 -40.78 12.04
CA SER A 8 10.13 -40.17 11.47
C SER A 8 9.49 -39.12 12.40
N LYS A 9 9.59 -39.31 13.72
CA LYS A 9 9.08 -38.37 14.71
C LYS A 9 9.90 -37.08 14.80
N VAL A 10 11.21 -37.18 14.55
CA VAL A 10 12.10 -36.02 14.57
C VAL A 10 11.86 -35.15 13.32
N LEU A 11 11.63 -35.77 12.17
CA LEU A 11 11.35 -35.05 10.92
C LEU A 11 10.00 -34.32 10.97
N THR A 12 9.00 -34.87 11.66
CA THR A 12 7.68 -34.23 11.83
C THR A 12 7.73 -33.01 12.76
N LEU A 13 8.68 -32.98 13.69
CA LEU A 13 8.86 -31.84 14.59
C LEU A 13 9.45 -30.61 13.88
N PHE A 14 10.24 -30.81 12.83
CA PHE A 14 10.82 -29.67 12.07
C PHE A 14 9.86 -29.10 11.00
N THR A 15 8.86 -29.85 10.56
CA THR A 15 7.90 -29.40 9.53
C THR A 15 6.69 -28.67 10.10
N SER A 16 6.49 -28.65 11.42
CA SER A 16 5.33 -28.01 12.06
C SER A 16 5.64 -26.81 12.94
N ALA A 17 6.89 -26.33 12.96
CA ALA A 17 7.21 -25.06 13.58
C ALA A 17 6.72 -23.91 12.66
N ARG A 18 5.41 -23.72 12.58
CA ARG A 18 4.83 -22.47 12.09
C ARG A 18 5.14 -21.41 13.13
N LEU A 19 6.06 -20.53 12.82
CA LEU A 19 6.26 -19.32 13.61
C LEU A 19 4.98 -18.48 13.45
N SER A 20 4.01 -18.68 14.32
CA SER A 20 2.82 -17.83 14.38
C SER A 20 3.16 -16.63 15.24
N LEU A 21 3.29 -15.46 14.62
CA LEU A 21 3.36 -14.20 15.35
C LEU A 21 2.04 -14.01 16.10
N THR A 22 2.13 -13.73 17.40
CA THR A 22 0.94 -13.37 18.18
C THR A 22 0.40 -12.01 17.73
N HIS A 23 -0.89 -11.76 17.84
CA HIS A 23 -1.50 -10.46 17.56
C HIS A 23 -0.77 -9.33 18.31
N SER A 24 -0.40 -9.56 19.59
CA SER A 24 0.38 -8.59 20.38
C SER A 24 1.76 -8.27 19.78
N THR A 25 2.41 -9.23 19.12
CA THR A 25 3.70 -8.98 18.46
C THR A 25 3.51 -8.17 17.20
N ILE A 26 2.46 -8.47 16.43
CA ILE A 26 2.10 -7.72 15.21
C ILE A 26 1.77 -6.27 15.57
N ASP A 27 0.96 -6.05 16.59
CA ASP A 27 0.58 -4.70 17.04
C ASP A 27 1.79 -3.86 17.49
N LYS A 28 2.71 -4.47 18.24
CA LYS A 28 3.95 -3.81 18.66
C LYS A 28 4.84 -3.47 17.47
N THR A 29 4.95 -4.37 16.50
CA THR A 29 5.75 -4.15 15.29
C THR A 29 5.14 -3.03 14.43
N ASN A 30 3.83 -3.00 14.28
CA ASN A 30 3.14 -1.93 13.56
C ASN A 30 3.32 -0.57 14.24
N ALA A 31 3.18 -0.52 15.57
CA ALA A 31 3.43 0.72 16.33
C ALA A 31 4.87 1.22 16.18
N LEU A 32 5.83 0.30 16.19
CA LEU A 32 7.24 0.63 15.98
C LEU A 32 7.48 1.16 14.56
N ALA A 33 6.90 0.52 13.53
CA ALA A 33 7.00 0.97 12.15
C ALA A 33 6.46 2.39 11.97
N VAL A 34 5.29 2.70 12.55
CA VAL A 34 4.72 4.05 12.53
C VAL A 34 5.67 5.08 13.18
N ASN A 35 6.34 4.72 14.27
CA ASN A 35 7.30 5.62 14.92
C ASN A 35 8.55 5.83 14.05
N PHE A 36 9.07 4.79 13.40
CA PHE A 36 10.18 4.94 12.45
C PHE A 36 9.83 5.88 11.30
N GLU A 37 8.64 5.75 10.72
CA GLU A 37 8.19 6.64 9.65
C GLU A 37 8.07 8.09 10.14
N ARG A 38 7.54 8.32 11.32
CA ARG A 38 7.42 9.67 11.90
C ARG A 38 8.77 10.33 12.16
N GLU A 39 9.75 9.58 12.65
CA GLU A 39 11.09 10.09 12.93
C GLU A 39 11.96 10.18 11.67
N GLY A 40 11.70 9.32 10.67
CA GLY A 40 12.42 9.29 9.41
C GLY A 40 11.93 10.29 8.37
N ALA A 41 10.71 10.83 8.52
CA ALA A 41 10.16 11.77 7.56
C ALA A 41 10.87 13.13 7.66
N VAL A 42 11.43 13.60 6.54
CA VAL A 42 12.13 14.89 6.46
C VAL A 42 11.40 15.81 5.49
N LEU A 43 10.95 16.96 5.96
CA LEU A 43 10.36 18.00 5.13
C LEU A 43 11.48 18.80 4.45
N LEU A 44 11.78 18.49 3.19
CA LEU A 44 12.86 19.14 2.45
C LEU A 44 12.52 20.56 2.00
N GLN A 45 11.26 20.87 1.80
CA GLN A 45 10.80 22.19 1.36
C GLN A 45 9.35 22.42 1.80
N ASN A 46 9.07 23.61 2.27
CA ASN A 46 7.71 24.06 2.61
C ASN A 46 7.55 25.52 2.14
N LYS A 47 7.25 25.68 0.85
CA LYS A 47 7.01 27.02 0.29
C LYS A 47 5.68 27.56 0.82
N GLU A 48 5.68 28.84 1.14
CA GLU A 48 4.50 29.59 1.56
C GLU A 48 3.78 28.97 2.79
N ASN A 49 4.48 28.16 3.58
CA ASN A 49 3.93 27.46 4.73
C ASN A 49 2.68 26.60 4.39
N THR A 50 2.68 25.96 3.23
CA THR A 50 1.57 25.10 2.79
C THR A 50 1.29 23.98 3.78
N LEU A 51 2.31 23.49 4.48
CA LEU A 51 2.19 22.47 5.52
C LEU A 51 2.47 23.06 6.92
N PRO A 52 1.76 22.62 7.96
CA PRO A 52 0.65 21.66 7.94
C PRO A 52 -0.60 22.27 7.29
N ILE A 53 -1.41 21.43 6.65
CA ILE A 53 -2.71 21.86 6.11
C ILE A 53 -3.62 22.21 7.29
N SER A 54 -3.98 23.48 7.40
CA SER A 54 -4.71 24.02 8.56
C SER A 54 -6.21 23.75 8.50
N GLN A 55 -6.76 23.53 7.30
CA GLN A 55 -8.17 23.27 7.10
C GLN A 55 -8.36 21.94 6.38
N LEU A 56 -9.09 21.04 7.02
CA LEU A 56 -9.48 19.79 6.41
C LEU A 56 -10.55 20.06 5.36
N GLY A 57 -10.29 19.65 4.15
CA GLY A 57 -11.18 19.88 3.02
C GLY A 57 -11.14 18.73 2.04
N ARG A 58 -11.72 18.96 0.88
CA ARG A 58 -11.64 18.05 -0.25
C ARG A 58 -10.32 18.29 -0.98
N ILE A 59 -9.61 17.20 -1.28
CA ILE A 59 -8.32 17.24 -1.96
C ILE A 59 -8.32 16.35 -3.21
N ASN A 60 -7.55 16.73 -4.20
CA ASN A 60 -7.22 15.91 -5.34
C ASN A 60 -5.98 15.07 -5.01
N VAL A 61 -6.09 13.78 -5.24
CA VAL A 61 -4.95 12.85 -5.14
C VAL A 61 -4.65 12.33 -6.52
N PHE A 62 -3.54 12.77 -7.07
CA PHE A 62 -3.09 12.39 -8.41
C PHE A 62 -2.13 11.20 -8.34
N GLY A 63 -2.01 10.53 -9.46
CA GLY A 63 -1.12 9.41 -9.67
C GLY A 63 -1.81 8.06 -9.54
N TRP A 64 -1.51 7.19 -10.46
CA TRP A 64 -2.09 5.85 -10.53
C TRP A 64 -1.89 5.06 -9.22
N ALA A 65 -0.74 5.20 -8.57
CA ALA A 65 -0.44 4.53 -7.32
C ALA A 65 -1.34 4.97 -6.15
N SER A 66 -2.11 6.06 -6.29
CA SER A 66 -3.04 6.49 -5.26
C SER A 66 -4.19 5.51 -5.04
N THR A 67 -4.64 4.85 -6.11
CA THR A 67 -5.74 3.87 -6.09
C THR A 67 -5.25 2.43 -6.17
N ASN A 68 -4.05 2.21 -6.68
CA ASN A 68 -3.47 0.88 -6.83
C ASN A 68 -1.99 0.88 -6.41
N PRO A 69 -1.69 1.11 -5.13
CA PRO A 69 -0.32 1.16 -4.64
C PRO A 69 0.37 -0.20 -4.71
N ILE A 70 1.66 -0.18 -4.98
CA ILE A 70 2.52 -1.36 -4.94
C ILE A 70 3.25 -1.37 -3.60
N TYR A 71 2.87 -2.26 -2.71
CA TYR A 71 3.43 -2.35 -1.36
C TYR A 71 4.67 -3.22 -1.25
N GLY A 72 5.00 -3.99 -2.26
CA GLY A 72 6.14 -4.90 -2.22
C GLY A 72 6.67 -5.23 -3.59
N GLY A 73 7.80 -5.90 -3.61
CA GLY A 73 8.42 -6.41 -4.84
C GLY A 73 7.78 -7.70 -5.34
N THR A 74 8.31 -8.19 -6.46
CA THR A 74 7.97 -9.50 -7.01
C THR A 74 8.93 -10.57 -6.49
N GLY A 75 8.53 -11.82 -6.58
CA GLY A 75 9.36 -12.95 -6.13
C GLY A 75 9.56 -12.95 -4.61
N SER A 76 10.81 -13.01 -4.16
CA SER A 76 11.16 -13.04 -2.73
C SER A 76 10.83 -11.75 -1.99
N GLY A 77 10.59 -10.65 -2.69
CA GLY A 77 10.17 -9.37 -2.12
C GLY A 77 8.65 -9.20 -2.07
N ALA A 78 7.86 -10.20 -2.46
CA ALA A 78 6.42 -10.15 -2.39
C ALA A 78 5.93 -10.11 -0.94
N LEU A 79 4.99 -9.23 -0.66
CA LEU A 79 4.32 -9.20 0.63
C LEU A 79 3.27 -10.31 0.72
N SER A 80 3.04 -10.77 1.94
CA SER A 80 1.99 -11.75 2.21
C SER A 80 0.63 -11.05 2.29
N ASP A 81 -0.35 -11.58 1.56
CA ASP A 81 -1.75 -11.11 1.61
C ASP A 81 -2.42 -11.35 2.98
N ALA A 82 -1.73 -12.07 3.89
CA ALA A 82 -2.21 -12.27 5.26
C ALA A 82 -2.15 -11.00 6.11
N TYR A 83 -1.46 -9.97 5.66
CA TYR A 83 -1.33 -8.69 6.38
C TYR A 83 -2.10 -7.61 5.66
N SER A 84 -2.92 -6.89 6.41
CA SER A 84 -3.64 -5.74 5.88
C SER A 84 -2.68 -4.58 5.58
N THR A 85 -2.87 -3.96 4.44
CA THR A 85 -2.18 -2.73 4.05
C THR A 85 -3.17 -1.57 4.10
N THR A 86 -2.68 -0.37 4.39
CA THR A 86 -3.50 0.84 4.38
C THR A 86 -3.16 1.66 3.14
N SER A 87 -4.15 2.02 2.34
CA SER A 87 -3.94 2.85 1.16
C SER A 87 -3.70 4.32 1.53
N ILE A 88 -3.09 5.07 0.61
CA ILE A 88 -2.93 6.53 0.73
C ILE A 88 -4.31 7.19 0.91
N LEU A 89 -5.30 6.78 0.12
CA LEU A 89 -6.67 7.32 0.19
C LEU A 89 -7.32 7.05 1.55
N ASP A 90 -7.15 5.84 2.10
CA ASP A 90 -7.72 5.49 3.40
C ASP A 90 -7.01 6.24 4.53
N SER A 91 -5.70 6.44 4.43
CA SER A 91 -4.93 7.26 5.38
C SER A 91 -5.40 8.71 5.39
N LEU A 92 -5.62 9.30 4.23
CA LEU A 92 -6.13 10.66 4.11
C LEU A 92 -7.56 10.79 4.68
N LYS A 93 -8.43 9.84 4.37
CA LYS A 93 -9.79 9.79 4.94
C LYS A 93 -9.75 9.63 6.47
N SER A 94 -8.88 8.78 6.98
CA SER A 94 -8.69 8.61 8.43
C SER A 94 -8.14 9.88 9.11
N ALA A 95 -7.38 10.68 8.39
CA ALA A 95 -6.92 11.99 8.85
C ALA A 95 -7.97 13.11 8.76
N GLY A 96 -9.17 12.80 8.22
CA GLY A 96 -10.30 13.75 8.15
C GLY A 96 -10.44 14.48 6.81
N PHE A 97 -9.62 14.15 5.81
CA PHE A 97 -9.79 14.70 4.47
C PHE A 97 -10.89 14.00 3.69
N THR A 98 -11.56 14.75 2.84
CA THR A 98 -12.37 14.16 1.77
C THR A 98 -11.57 14.17 0.46
N THR A 99 -11.67 13.10 -0.30
CA THR A 99 -10.97 12.96 -1.57
C THR A 99 -11.94 13.15 -2.74
N ASN A 100 -11.43 13.63 -3.87
CA ASN A 100 -12.20 13.78 -5.10
C ASN A 100 -12.60 12.40 -5.66
N LYS A 101 -13.88 12.07 -5.55
CA LYS A 101 -14.42 10.76 -5.96
C LYS A 101 -14.38 10.54 -7.47
N ASP A 102 -14.52 11.59 -8.23
CA ASP A 102 -14.46 11.50 -9.70
C ASP A 102 -13.04 11.16 -10.16
N LEU A 103 -12.04 11.75 -9.49
CA LEU A 103 -10.64 11.45 -9.74
C LEU A 103 -10.27 10.02 -9.28
N GLU A 104 -10.77 9.57 -8.12
CA GLU A 104 -10.60 8.19 -7.68
C GLU A 104 -11.19 7.22 -8.73
N LYS A 105 -12.41 7.49 -9.19
CA LYS A 105 -13.06 6.69 -10.23
C LYS A 105 -12.28 6.71 -11.54
N PHE A 106 -11.81 7.88 -11.97
CA PHE A 106 -10.99 8.02 -13.17
C PHE A 106 -9.76 7.10 -13.14
N TYR A 107 -9.04 7.07 -12.02
CA TYR A 107 -7.88 6.18 -11.87
C TYR A 107 -8.28 4.71 -11.75
N ALA A 108 -9.38 4.40 -11.09
CA ALA A 108 -9.89 3.03 -11.03
C ALA A 108 -10.26 2.49 -12.43
N ASP A 109 -10.95 3.30 -13.22
CA ASP A 109 -11.30 2.95 -14.59
C ASP A 109 -10.03 2.84 -15.47
N TYR A 110 -9.08 3.75 -15.32
CA TYR A 110 -7.81 3.70 -16.04
C TYR A 110 -7.01 2.43 -15.70
N SER A 111 -7.04 1.99 -14.46
CA SER A 111 -6.33 0.78 -14.03
C SER A 111 -6.82 -0.47 -14.77
N THR A 112 -8.09 -0.50 -15.20
CA THR A 112 -8.65 -1.62 -15.96
C THR A 112 -8.09 -1.73 -17.37
N THR A 113 -7.54 -0.64 -17.92
CA THR A 113 -6.93 -0.62 -19.26
C THR A 113 -5.49 -1.16 -19.25
N ARG A 114 -4.91 -1.32 -18.08
CA ARG A 114 -3.58 -1.87 -17.90
C ARG A 114 -3.64 -3.38 -17.79
N GLY A 115 -2.70 -4.06 -18.41
CA GLY A 115 -2.53 -5.49 -18.20
C GLY A 115 -2.27 -5.80 -16.72
N GLU A 116 -2.71 -6.96 -16.27
CA GLU A 116 -2.47 -7.45 -14.92
C GLU A 116 -0.96 -7.49 -14.63
N ILE A 117 -0.53 -6.81 -13.57
CA ILE A 117 0.84 -6.90 -13.08
C ILE A 117 0.89 -8.13 -12.18
N SER A 118 1.58 -9.16 -12.61
CA SER A 118 1.79 -10.36 -11.82
C SER A 118 3.28 -10.57 -11.52
N VAL A 119 3.57 -11.44 -10.57
CA VAL A 119 4.94 -11.84 -10.20
C VAL A 119 5.75 -12.32 -11.42
N THR A 120 5.07 -12.81 -12.45
CA THR A 120 5.67 -13.34 -13.69
C THR A 120 5.58 -12.37 -14.87
N LYS A 121 4.75 -11.35 -14.80
CA LYS A 121 4.59 -10.29 -15.80
C LYS A 121 4.90 -8.95 -15.15
N ALA A 122 6.17 -8.67 -14.98
CA ALA A 122 6.64 -7.38 -14.51
C ALA A 122 6.68 -6.38 -15.67
N ASP A 123 5.55 -5.84 -16.05
CA ASP A 123 5.54 -4.60 -16.83
C ASP A 123 5.65 -3.42 -15.86
N TRP A 124 6.85 -2.97 -15.65
CA TRP A 124 7.18 -1.85 -14.78
C TRP A 124 6.93 -0.49 -15.42
N THR A 125 6.44 -0.44 -16.65
CA THR A 125 6.04 0.81 -17.28
C THR A 125 4.73 1.29 -16.67
N LEU A 126 4.85 2.07 -15.61
CA LEU A 126 3.74 2.77 -14.97
C LEU A 126 3.42 4.01 -15.81
N LEU A 127 2.65 3.82 -16.89
CA LEU A 127 2.19 4.94 -17.68
C LEU A 127 1.05 5.63 -16.93
N GLU A 128 1.28 6.87 -16.56
CA GLU A 128 0.22 7.75 -16.08
C GLU A 128 -0.69 8.17 -17.25
N PRO A 129 -1.98 8.47 -17.00
CA PRO A 129 -2.84 9.02 -18.01
C PRO A 129 -2.24 10.31 -18.61
N PRO A 130 -2.36 10.53 -19.94
CA PRO A 130 -1.91 11.76 -20.55
C PRO A 130 -2.57 12.99 -19.89
N ALA A 131 -1.85 14.11 -19.81
CA ALA A 131 -2.36 15.34 -19.20
C ALA A 131 -3.68 15.83 -19.83
N THR A 132 -3.91 15.52 -21.09
CA THR A 132 -5.16 15.83 -21.82
C THR A 132 -6.39 15.12 -21.30
N ASN A 133 -6.21 14.05 -20.50
CA ASN A 133 -7.33 13.29 -19.94
C ASN A 133 -7.89 13.95 -18.65
N TYR A 134 -7.18 14.93 -18.08
CA TYR A 134 -7.62 15.64 -16.89
C TYR A 134 -8.43 16.87 -17.29
N SER A 135 -9.75 16.72 -17.37
CA SER A 135 -10.63 17.86 -17.61
C SER A 135 -10.67 18.80 -16.39
N GLN A 136 -10.95 20.08 -16.65
CA GLN A 136 -11.14 21.06 -15.56
C GLN A 136 -12.24 20.61 -14.59
N GLN A 137 -13.35 20.08 -15.11
CA GLN A 137 -14.43 19.56 -14.29
C GLN A 137 -13.98 18.42 -13.36
N LEU A 138 -13.09 17.54 -13.82
CA LEU A 138 -12.53 16.46 -13.02
C LEU A 138 -11.67 17.01 -11.86
N ILE A 139 -10.93 18.08 -12.13
CA ILE A 139 -10.05 18.75 -11.14
C ILE A 139 -10.90 19.55 -10.15
N ASP A 140 -11.89 20.29 -10.62
CA ASP A 140 -12.75 21.15 -9.79
C ASP A 140 -13.63 20.36 -8.82
N GLY A 141 -13.82 19.06 -9.03
CA GLY A 141 -14.47 18.17 -8.09
C GLY A 141 -13.81 18.13 -6.69
N ALA A 142 -12.68 18.82 -6.50
CA ALA A 142 -12.02 18.99 -5.21
C ALA A 142 -12.48 20.22 -4.40
N GLN A 143 -13.42 21.01 -4.91
CA GLN A 143 -13.92 22.19 -4.21
C GLN A 143 -14.99 21.86 -3.16
#